data_616c74aec7c632fba6a8fcc25736e7c1
#
_entry.id   616c74aec7c632fba6a8fcc25736e7c1
#
_cell.length_a   1.000
_cell.length_b   1.000
_cell.length_c   1.000
_cell.angle_alpha   90.00
_cell.angle_beta   90.00
_cell.angle_gamma   90.00
#
_symmetry.space_group_name_H-M   'P 1'
#
loop_
_entity.id
_entity.type
_entity.pdbx_description
1 polymer ?
#
loop_
_entity_poly.entity_id
_entity_poly.type
_entity_poly.pdbx_seq_one_letter_code
_entity_poly.pdbx_strand_id
1 'polypeptide(L)'
;LFFYLIFFKKDRKFDFKYLITVEVFLVILIPHLIWLYNNEFITITYGLARSGLEQSSLIDHVKFPLIFLLKQIGLLIPFLVLVWLLVKKIKFKFNFKDKKLLFLLFINILPIILMFLTSVVTGSKIRTMWMTPFYLFFGTLFVYLLQSQINIKNLKPFMVGFIFLFFLSPVLYMYVSISKNNKRTDYHGKEI
;
A
#
# COMPACT_ATOMS: atom_id res chain seq x y z
N LEU A 1 14.52 -10.75 1.60
CA LEU A 1 15.38 -11.91 1.33
C LEU A 1 15.42 -12.26 -0.16
N PHE A 2 14.30 -12.59 -0.82
CA PHE A 2 14.24 -12.96 -2.25
C PHE A 2 14.87 -11.90 -3.14
N PHE A 3 14.53 -10.62 -2.95
CA PHE A 3 15.11 -9.52 -3.71
C PHE A 3 16.64 -9.47 -3.56
N TYR A 4 17.16 -9.62 -2.34
CA TYR A 4 18.58 -9.66 -2.08
C TYR A 4 19.26 -10.82 -2.80
N LEU A 5 18.69 -12.02 -2.76
CA LEU A 5 19.23 -13.21 -3.43
C LEU A 5 19.26 -13.06 -4.95
N ILE A 6 18.24 -12.44 -5.54
CA ILE A 6 18.13 -12.29 -7.01
C ILE A 6 19.08 -11.19 -7.53
N PHE A 7 19.14 -10.03 -6.85
CA PHE A 7 19.77 -8.83 -7.40
C PHE A 7 21.16 -8.52 -6.83
N PHE A 8 21.44 -8.93 -5.60
CA PHE A 8 22.68 -8.56 -4.92
C PHE A 8 23.68 -9.72 -4.79
N LYS A 9 23.23 -10.94 -4.69
CA LYS A 9 24.13 -12.07 -4.54
C LYS A 9 24.73 -12.45 -5.88
N LYS A 10 26.06 -12.27 -6.02
CA LYS A 10 26.83 -12.57 -7.23
C LYS A 10 26.94 -14.08 -7.49
N ASP A 11 27.15 -14.84 -6.42
CA ASP A 11 27.18 -16.31 -6.45
C ASP A 11 25.82 -16.82 -5.97
N ARG A 12 24.98 -17.29 -6.87
CA ARG A 12 23.62 -17.80 -6.57
C ARG A 12 23.63 -19.07 -5.70
N LYS A 13 24.69 -19.31 -4.91
CA LYS A 13 24.75 -20.40 -3.95
C LYS A 13 23.85 -20.11 -2.77
N PHE A 14 22.96 -21.06 -2.47
CA PHE A 14 22.10 -20.99 -1.31
C PHE A 14 22.96 -21.06 -0.04
N ASP A 15 22.84 -20.09 0.86
CA ASP A 15 23.53 -20.08 2.14
C ASP A 15 22.51 -20.44 3.22
N PHE A 16 22.79 -21.49 3.99
CA PHE A 16 21.92 -21.96 5.07
C PHE A 16 21.62 -20.88 6.12
N LYS A 17 22.44 -19.83 6.23
CA LYS A 17 22.15 -18.67 7.09
C LYS A 17 20.84 -17.97 6.75
N TYR A 18 20.33 -18.08 5.52
CA TYR A 18 19.02 -17.52 5.15
C TYR A 18 17.85 -18.32 5.74
N LEU A 19 18.07 -19.60 6.12
CA LEU A 19 17.06 -20.39 6.82
C LEU A 19 16.74 -19.79 8.19
N ILE A 20 17.72 -19.17 8.87
CA ILE A 20 17.49 -18.50 10.15
C ILE A 20 16.36 -17.46 10.03
N THR A 21 16.32 -16.71 8.92
CA THR A 21 15.25 -15.72 8.70
C THR A 21 13.87 -16.39 8.58
N VAL A 22 13.82 -17.56 7.93
CA VAL A 22 12.58 -18.34 7.78
C VAL A 22 12.18 -18.95 9.11
N GLU A 23 13.15 -19.50 9.87
CA GLU A 23 12.92 -20.05 11.21
C GLU A 23 12.35 -19.00 12.16
N VAL A 24 13.01 -17.84 12.27
CA VAL A 24 12.55 -16.73 13.12
C VAL A 24 11.14 -16.30 12.71
N PHE A 25 10.87 -16.18 11.40
CA PHE A 25 9.53 -15.86 10.91
C PHE A 25 8.50 -16.89 11.33
N LEU A 26 8.80 -18.18 11.17
CA LEU A 26 7.89 -19.27 11.54
C LEU A 26 7.64 -19.30 13.05
N VAL A 27 8.70 -19.15 13.87
CA VAL A 27 8.57 -19.13 15.35
C VAL A 27 7.65 -17.97 15.79
N ILE A 28 7.79 -16.79 15.20
CA ILE A 28 6.91 -15.64 15.49
C ILE A 28 5.48 -15.89 15.02
N LEU A 29 5.31 -16.62 13.92
CA LEU A 29 4.00 -16.90 13.33
C LEU A 29 3.21 -18.01 14.06
N ILE A 30 3.90 -18.99 14.69
CA ILE A 30 3.28 -20.12 15.37
C ILE A 30 2.18 -19.71 16.36
N PRO A 31 2.38 -18.76 17.29
CA PRO A 31 1.32 -18.37 18.22
C PRO A 31 0.07 -17.86 17.51
N HIS A 32 0.26 -17.12 16.41
CA HIS A 32 -0.85 -16.65 15.59
C HIS A 32 -1.58 -17.79 14.86
N LEU A 33 -0.84 -18.76 14.33
CA LEU A 33 -1.44 -19.93 13.67
C LEU A 33 -2.23 -20.81 14.67
N ILE A 34 -1.71 -21.01 15.88
CA ILE A 34 -2.42 -21.71 16.95
C ILE A 34 -3.71 -20.97 17.30
N TRP A 35 -3.63 -19.66 17.47
CA TRP A 35 -4.80 -18.82 17.73
C TRP A 35 -5.83 -18.90 16.59
N LEU A 36 -5.39 -18.83 15.34
CA LEU A 36 -6.25 -18.97 14.16
C LEU A 36 -6.98 -20.31 14.15
N TYR A 37 -6.26 -21.40 14.41
CA TYR A 37 -6.82 -22.74 14.47
C TYR A 37 -7.89 -22.86 15.57
N ASN A 38 -7.58 -22.36 16.78
CA ASN A 38 -8.49 -22.39 17.93
C ASN A 38 -9.73 -21.50 17.74
N ASN A 39 -9.68 -20.50 16.85
CA ASN A 39 -10.79 -19.59 16.54
C ASN A 39 -11.38 -19.84 15.14
N GLU A 40 -11.32 -21.06 14.64
CA GLU A 40 -11.98 -21.50 13.39
C GLU A 40 -11.64 -20.60 12.18
N PHE A 41 -10.41 -20.07 12.12
CA PHE A 41 -9.94 -19.17 11.06
C PHE A 41 -10.79 -17.92 10.87
N ILE A 42 -11.43 -17.43 11.92
CA ILE A 42 -12.40 -16.31 11.89
C ILE A 42 -11.89 -15.06 11.14
N THR A 43 -10.61 -14.74 11.26
CA THR A 43 -10.03 -13.57 10.56
C THR A 43 -9.94 -13.79 9.05
N ILE A 44 -9.69 -15.03 8.63
CA ILE A 44 -9.62 -15.41 7.22
C ILE A 44 -11.03 -15.42 6.64
N THR A 45 -11.98 -16.10 7.29
CA THR A 45 -13.38 -16.17 6.85
C THR A 45 -14.01 -14.77 6.80
N TYR A 46 -13.76 -13.93 7.80
CA TYR A 46 -14.18 -12.52 7.79
C TYR A 46 -13.57 -11.74 6.61
N GLY A 47 -12.28 -11.92 6.34
CA GLY A 47 -11.61 -11.29 5.21
C GLY A 47 -12.20 -11.72 3.85
N LEU A 48 -12.45 -13.01 3.70
CA LEU A 48 -13.08 -13.59 2.49
C LEU A 48 -14.51 -13.07 2.30
N ALA A 49 -15.35 -13.13 3.32
CA ALA A 49 -16.72 -12.61 3.26
C ALA A 49 -16.73 -11.11 2.91
N ARG A 50 -15.81 -10.32 3.50
CA ARG A 50 -15.72 -8.88 3.25
C ARG A 50 -15.17 -8.54 1.87
N SER A 51 -14.47 -9.45 1.20
CA SER A 51 -13.99 -9.29 -0.18
C SER A 51 -15.06 -9.59 -1.25
N GLY A 52 -16.19 -10.19 -0.85
CA GLY A 52 -17.28 -10.55 -1.76
C GLY A 52 -16.94 -11.71 -2.70
N LEU A 53 -15.99 -12.57 -2.33
CA LEU A 53 -15.53 -13.71 -3.14
C LEU A 53 -16.65 -14.71 -3.45
N GLU A 54 -17.57 -14.93 -2.51
CA GLU A 54 -18.65 -15.91 -2.63
C GLU A 54 -19.72 -15.53 -3.67
N GLN A 55 -19.77 -14.27 -4.11
CA GLN A 55 -20.78 -13.70 -5.00
C GLN A 55 -20.16 -13.05 -6.24
N SER A 56 -18.91 -13.40 -6.60
CA SER A 56 -18.25 -12.77 -7.75
C SER A 56 -18.84 -13.22 -9.08
N SER A 57 -19.18 -12.24 -9.92
CA SER A 57 -19.59 -12.45 -11.32
C SER A 57 -18.39 -12.26 -12.26
N LEU A 58 -18.48 -12.73 -13.50
CA LEU A 58 -17.43 -12.54 -14.52
C LEU A 58 -17.08 -11.05 -14.74
N ILE A 59 -18.05 -10.16 -14.59
CA ILE A 59 -17.85 -8.70 -14.73
C ILE A 59 -16.97 -8.17 -13.58
N ASP A 60 -17.03 -8.79 -12.40
CA ASP A 60 -16.29 -8.33 -11.22
C ASP A 60 -14.77 -8.52 -11.36
N HIS A 61 -14.32 -9.47 -12.18
CA HIS A 61 -12.92 -9.68 -12.54
C HIS A 61 -12.29 -8.52 -13.33
N VAL A 62 -13.11 -7.67 -13.94
CA VAL A 62 -12.69 -6.45 -14.65
C VAL A 62 -13.03 -5.19 -13.85
N LYS A 63 -14.25 -5.12 -13.33
CA LYS A 63 -14.80 -3.96 -12.64
C LYS A 63 -14.02 -3.64 -11.36
N PHE A 64 -13.79 -4.62 -10.49
CA PHE A 64 -13.13 -4.37 -9.20
C PHE A 64 -11.64 -4.02 -9.32
N PRO A 65 -10.83 -4.66 -10.17
CA PRO A 65 -9.46 -4.23 -10.41
C PRO A 65 -9.36 -2.79 -10.91
N LEU A 66 -10.23 -2.38 -11.85
CA LEU A 66 -10.26 -1.00 -12.35
C LEU A 66 -10.65 -0.01 -11.26
N ILE A 67 -11.70 -0.31 -10.48
CA ILE A 67 -12.10 0.51 -9.33
C ILE A 67 -10.96 0.59 -8.31
N PHE A 68 -10.25 -0.51 -8.08
CA PHE A 68 -9.08 -0.53 -7.20
C PHE A 68 -8.02 0.45 -7.68
N LEU A 69 -7.59 0.37 -8.95
CA LEU A 69 -6.58 1.29 -9.50
C LEU A 69 -7.01 2.75 -9.43
N LEU A 70 -8.25 3.06 -9.81
CA LEU A 70 -8.78 4.42 -9.74
C LEU A 70 -8.74 4.97 -8.32
N LYS A 71 -9.09 4.16 -7.33
CA LYS A 71 -9.01 4.54 -5.92
C LYS A 71 -7.58 4.74 -5.44
N GLN A 72 -6.62 3.93 -5.91
CA GLN A 72 -5.21 4.13 -5.58
C GLN A 72 -4.67 5.44 -6.17
N ILE A 73 -5.01 5.74 -7.43
CA ILE A 73 -4.66 7.03 -8.04
C ILE A 73 -5.26 8.19 -7.24
N GLY A 74 -6.56 8.12 -6.91
CA GLY A 74 -7.24 9.13 -6.10
C GLY A 74 -6.58 9.36 -4.74
N LEU A 75 -6.16 8.27 -4.07
CA LEU A 75 -5.46 8.35 -2.79
C LEU A 75 -4.09 9.04 -2.90
N LEU A 76 -3.41 8.85 -4.02
CA LEU A 76 -2.08 9.42 -4.26
C LEU A 76 -2.12 10.89 -4.73
N ILE A 77 -3.26 11.42 -5.17
CA ILE A 77 -3.37 12.80 -5.66
C ILE A 77 -2.79 13.84 -4.68
N PRO A 78 -3.16 13.86 -3.39
CA PRO A 78 -2.60 14.83 -2.45
C PRO A 78 -1.08 14.74 -2.34
N PHE A 79 -0.55 13.53 -2.32
CA PHE A 79 0.90 13.30 -2.32
C PHE A 79 1.56 13.79 -3.60
N LEU A 80 0.99 13.51 -4.77
CA LEU A 80 1.53 13.97 -6.07
C LEU A 80 1.49 15.50 -6.20
N VAL A 81 0.48 16.15 -5.65
CA VAL A 81 0.42 17.63 -5.56
C VAL A 81 1.58 18.16 -4.73
N LEU A 82 1.88 17.56 -3.58
CA LEU A 82 3.04 17.94 -2.77
C LEU A 82 4.36 17.75 -3.51
N VAL A 83 4.53 16.62 -4.20
CA VAL A 83 5.71 16.38 -5.05
C VAL A 83 5.84 17.45 -6.14
N TRP A 84 4.74 17.80 -6.79
CA TRP A 84 4.73 18.86 -7.82
C TRP A 84 5.10 20.23 -7.26
N LEU A 85 4.59 20.59 -6.08
CA LEU A 85 4.98 21.84 -5.41
C LEU A 85 6.48 21.89 -5.11
N LEU A 86 7.09 20.75 -4.78
CA LEU A 86 8.51 20.66 -4.45
C LEU A 86 9.41 20.76 -5.69
N VAL A 87 9.01 20.13 -6.80
CA VAL A 87 9.86 19.94 -7.99
C VAL A 87 9.46 20.83 -9.17
N LYS A 88 8.18 21.20 -9.28
CA LYS A 88 7.53 21.98 -10.37
C LYS A 88 7.62 21.35 -11.78
N LYS A 89 8.78 20.82 -12.18
CA LYS A 89 8.97 20.14 -13.47
C LYS A 89 9.46 18.71 -13.19
N ILE A 90 8.57 17.74 -13.35
CA ILE A 90 8.87 16.34 -13.05
C ILE A 90 9.46 15.70 -14.30
N LYS A 91 10.70 15.23 -14.22
CA LYS A 91 11.36 14.42 -15.25
C LYS A 91 11.85 13.13 -14.60
N PHE A 92 11.19 12.03 -14.88
CA PHE A 92 11.65 10.73 -14.41
C PHE A 92 12.80 10.21 -15.28
N LYS A 93 13.93 9.91 -14.63
CA LYS A 93 15.04 9.20 -15.25
C LYS A 93 15.18 7.83 -14.58
N PHE A 94 14.78 6.79 -15.28
CA PHE A 94 14.89 5.42 -14.77
C PHE A 94 16.21 4.80 -15.21
N ASN A 95 17.07 4.51 -14.25
CA ASN A 95 18.25 3.69 -14.48
C ASN A 95 18.02 2.29 -13.89
N PHE A 96 17.57 1.37 -14.73
CA PHE A 96 17.32 -0.02 -14.31
C PHE A 96 18.58 -0.81 -13.94
N LYS A 97 19.79 -0.26 -14.12
CA LYS A 97 21.03 -0.84 -13.60
C LYS A 97 21.28 -0.48 -12.14
N ASP A 98 20.56 0.53 -11.62
CA ASP A 98 20.69 0.95 -10.24
C ASP A 98 19.86 0.03 -9.32
N LYS A 99 20.57 -0.76 -8.53
CA LYS A 99 19.98 -1.73 -7.61
C LYS A 99 19.16 -1.08 -6.49
N LYS A 100 19.50 0.15 -6.07
CA LYS A 100 18.74 0.88 -5.05
C LYS A 100 17.39 1.30 -5.62
N LEU A 101 17.37 1.82 -6.84
CA LEU A 101 16.14 2.16 -7.54
C LEU A 101 15.25 0.92 -7.74
N LEU A 102 15.84 -0.18 -8.20
CA LEU A 102 15.09 -1.44 -8.37
C LEU A 102 14.49 -1.94 -7.06
N PHE A 103 15.23 -1.85 -5.96
CA PHE A 103 14.69 -2.20 -4.64
C PHE A 103 13.50 -1.32 -4.25
N LEU A 104 13.63 0.00 -4.40
CA LEU A 104 12.53 0.93 -4.07
C LEU A 104 11.31 0.71 -4.97
N LEU A 105 11.51 0.46 -6.27
CA LEU A 105 10.41 0.11 -7.17
C LEU A 105 9.74 -1.19 -6.75
N PHE A 106 10.53 -2.21 -6.42
CA PHE A 106 10.03 -3.51 -6.02
C PHE A 106 9.12 -3.42 -4.79
N ILE A 107 9.57 -2.78 -3.71
CA ILE A 107 8.78 -2.72 -2.48
C ILE A 107 7.53 -1.81 -2.58
N ASN A 108 7.55 -0.82 -3.50
CA ASN A 108 6.42 0.09 -3.67
C ASN A 108 5.42 -0.37 -4.74
N ILE A 109 5.88 -0.91 -5.85
CA ILE A 109 5.03 -1.22 -7.01
C ILE A 109 4.54 -2.67 -6.98
N LEU A 110 5.39 -3.62 -6.55
CA LEU A 110 5.01 -5.03 -6.55
C LEU A 110 3.74 -5.32 -5.72
N PRO A 111 3.55 -4.77 -4.50
CA PRO A 111 2.31 -5.01 -3.76
C PRO A 111 1.07 -4.53 -4.51
N ILE A 112 1.15 -3.39 -5.21
CA ILE A 112 0.02 -2.87 -6.01
C ILE A 112 -0.30 -3.83 -7.16
N ILE A 113 0.73 -4.30 -7.86
CA ILE A 113 0.57 -5.28 -8.95
C ILE A 113 -0.02 -6.58 -8.42
N LEU A 114 0.49 -7.12 -7.31
CA LEU A 114 0.00 -8.36 -6.74
C LEU A 114 -1.47 -8.25 -6.32
N MET A 115 -1.85 -7.16 -5.66
CA MET A 115 -3.25 -6.93 -5.25
C MET A 115 -4.16 -6.72 -6.46
N PHE A 116 -3.70 -6.01 -7.48
CA PHE A 116 -4.42 -5.88 -8.74
C PHE A 116 -4.66 -7.25 -9.39
N LEU A 117 -3.61 -8.07 -9.54
CA LEU A 117 -3.70 -9.42 -10.10
C LEU A 117 -4.61 -10.32 -9.25
N THR A 118 -4.53 -10.25 -7.93
CA THR A 118 -5.45 -10.97 -7.04
C THR A 118 -6.90 -10.59 -7.34
N SER A 119 -7.20 -9.30 -7.49
CA SER A 119 -8.56 -8.84 -7.83
C SER A 119 -9.00 -9.33 -9.22
N VAL A 120 -8.10 -9.33 -10.22
CA VAL A 120 -8.38 -9.87 -11.57
C VAL A 120 -8.70 -11.36 -11.51
N VAL A 121 -7.88 -12.14 -10.80
CA VAL A 121 -8.03 -13.61 -10.76
C VAL A 121 -9.24 -14.04 -9.93
N THR A 122 -9.50 -13.35 -8.82
CA THR A 122 -10.54 -13.78 -7.86
C THR A 122 -11.88 -13.06 -8.03
N GLY A 123 -11.94 -11.95 -8.81
CA GLY A 123 -13.11 -11.07 -8.84
C GLY A 123 -13.39 -10.37 -7.51
N SER A 124 -12.42 -10.33 -6.59
CA SER A 124 -12.62 -9.81 -5.24
C SER A 124 -12.50 -8.28 -5.18
N LYS A 125 -13.30 -7.67 -4.29
CA LYS A 125 -13.28 -6.22 -4.01
C LYS A 125 -12.20 -5.88 -2.99
N ILE A 126 -11.03 -5.47 -3.47
CA ILE A 126 -9.92 -5.05 -2.60
C ILE A 126 -10.25 -3.72 -1.91
N ARG A 127 -10.10 -3.69 -0.58
CA ARG A 127 -10.28 -2.48 0.22
C ARG A 127 -9.05 -1.57 0.12
N THR A 128 -9.27 -0.29 -0.16
CA THR A 128 -8.19 0.71 -0.34
C THR A 128 -7.27 0.80 0.88
N MET A 129 -7.83 0.69 2.09
CA MET A 129 -7.07 0.77 3.34
C MET A 129 -6.03 -0.35 3.51
N TRP A 130 -6.20 -1.49 2.84
CA TRP A 130 -5.22 -2.59 2.91
C TRP A 130 -3.90 -2.24 2.22
N MET A 131 -3.92 -1.22 1.36
CA MET A 131 -2.71 -0.74 0.66
C MET A 131 -1.91 0.29 1.48
N THR A 132 -2.48 0.86 2.54
CA THR A 132 -1.83 1.93 3.32
C THR A 132 -0.39 1.60 3.77
N PRO A 133 -0.08 0.40 4.31
CA PRO A 133 1.29 0.06 4.71
C PRO A 133 2.29 0.07 3.55
N PHE A 134 1.85 -0.24 2.34
CA PHE A 134 2.70 -0.33 1.16
C PHE A 134 3.08 1.04 0.57
N TYR A 135 2.41 2.12 1.00
CA TYR A 135 2.76 3.49 0.61
C TYR A 135 3.82 4.15 1.49
N LEU A 136 4.27 3.46 2.56
CA LEU A 136 5.23 4.01 3.51
C LEU A 136 6.52 4.49 2.84
N PHE A 137 7.00 3.77 1.83
CA PHE A 137 8.24 4.08 1.12
C PHE A 137 8.05 4.90 -0.17
N PHE A 138 6.82 5.31 -0.52
CA PHE A 138 6.58 6.15 -1.70
C PHE A 138 7.33 7.47 -1.63
N GLY A 139 7.34 8.13 -0.47
CA GLY A 139 8.12 9.35 -0.26
C GLY A 139 9.60 9.15 -0.58
N THR A 140 10.19 8.08 -0.08
CA THR A 140 11.60 7.73 -0.32
C THR A 140 11.87 7.46 -1.81
N LEU A 141 10.97 6.74 -2.49
CA LEU A 141 11.08 6.48 -3.92
C LEU A 141 11.06 7.78 -4.72
N PHE A 142 10.12 8.69 -4.44
CA PHE A 142 10.02 9.96 -5.16
C PHE A 142 11.20 10.89 -4.87
N VAL A 143 11.66 10.96 -3.62
CA VAL A 143 12.89 11.72 -3.30
C VAL A 143 14.07 11.14 -4.05
N TYR A 144 14.22 9.82 -4.09
CA TYR A 144 15.31 9.17 -4.83
C TYR A 144 15.27 9.47 -6.33
N LEU A 145 14.09 9.40 -6.96
CA LEU A 145 13.91 9.67 -8.39
C LEU A 145 14.11 11.14 -8.77
N LEU A 146 13.74 12.04 -7.87
CA LEU A 146 13.67 13.48 -8.16
C LEU A 146 14.73 14.31 -7.43
N GLN A 147 15.67 13.68 -6.68
CA GLN A 147 16.67 14.38 -5.86
C GLN A 147 17.44 15.49 -6.59
N SER A 148 17.77 15.26 -7.88
CA SER A 148 18.46 16.24 -8.71
C SER A 148 17.59 17.43 -9.14
N GLN A 149 16.28 17.35 -8.94
CA GLN A 149 15.29 18.35 -9.37
C GLN A 149 14.65 19.07 -8.19
N ILE A 150 14.89 18.61 -6.96
CA ILE A 150 14.40 19.24 -5.74
C ILE A 150 15.10 20.60 -5.59
N ASN A 151 14.30 21.66 -5.47
CA ASN A 151 14.80 23.01 -5.26
C ASN A 151 14.39 23.50 -3.86
N ILE A 152 15.37 23.86 -3.05
CA ILE A 152 15.16 24.37 -1.69
C ILE A 152 14.25 25.61 -1.68
N LYS A 153 14.27 26.44 -2.73
CA LYS A 153 13.36 27.60 -2.87
C LYS A 153 11.87 27.18 -2.91
N ASN A 154 11.58 25.96 -3.29
CA ASN A 154 10.22 25.41 -3.33
C ASN A 154 9.78 24.79 -1.99
N LEU A 155 10.65 24.77 -0.98
CA LEU A 155 10.32 24.18 0.32
C LEU A 155 9.18 24.96 1.00
N LYS A 156 9.14 26.29 0.88
CA LYS A 156 8.07 27.12 1.46
C LYS A 156 6.67 26.75 0.90
N PRO A 157 6.42 26.76 -0.43
CA PRO A 157 5.12 26.34 -0.95
C PRO A 157 4.80 24.85 -0.65
N PHE A 158 5.79 23.99 -0.61
CA PHE A 158 5.61 22.59 -0.17
C PHE A 158 5.11 22.51 1.28
N MET A 159 5.76 23.23 2.22
CA MET A 159 5.37 23.24 3.62
C MET A 159 3.97 23.83 3.83
N VAL A 160 3.63 24.91 3.12
CA VAL A 160 2.27 25.48 3.16
C VAL A 160 1.24 24.45 2.66
N GLY A 161 1.52 23.80 1.54
CA GLY A 161 0.65 22.75 1.01
C GLY A 161 0.51 21.54 1.96
N PHE A 162 1.61 21.13 2.59
CA PHE A 162 1.61 20.05 3.56
C PHE A 162 0.75 20.40 4.80
N ILE A 163 0.97 21.58 5.38
CA ILE A 163 0.19 22.06 6.54
C ILE A 163 -1.29 22.17 6.17
N PHE A 164 -1.60 22.73 4.98
CA PHE A 164 -2.97 22.82 4.49
C PHE A 164 -3.64 21.44 4.40
N LEU A 165 -2.99 20.47 3.77
CA LEU A 165 -3.52 19.10 3.64
C LEU A 165 -3.63 18.40 5.01
N PHE A 166 -2.69 18.66 5.92
CA PHE A 166 -2.71 18.10 7.27
C PHE A 166 -3.97 18.53 8.05
N PHE A 167 -4.36 19.81 7.96
CA PHE A 167 -5.57 20.30 8.60
C PHE A 167 -6.84 20.02 7.80
N LEU A 168 -6.77 20.02 6.47
CA LEU A 168 -7.91 19.75 5.60
C LEU A 168 -8.44 18.32 5.79
N SER A 169 -7.57 17.34 5.94
CA SER A 169 -7.94 15.93 6.04
C SER A 169 -8.90 15.64 7.21
N PRO A 170 -8.60 16.00 8.48
CA PRO A 170 -9.51 15.78 9.59
C PRO A 170 -10.81 16.63 9.47
N VAL A 171 -10.74 17.84 8.90
CA VAL A 171 -11.92 18.67 8.68
C VAL A 171 -12.87 18.02 7.67
N LEU A 172 -12.34 17.51 6.55
CA LEU A 172 -13.16 16.77 5.57
C LEU A 172 -13.75 15.50 6.16
N TYR A 173 -12.96 14.76 6.95
CA TYR A 173 -13.46 13.57 7.64
C TYR A 173 -14.62 13.92 8.59
N MET A 174 -14.47 14.97 9.40
CA MET A 174 -15.47 15.44 10.32
C MET A 174 -16.73 15.91 9.58
N TYR A 175 -16.58 16.68 8.49
CA TYR A 175 -17.69 17.11 7.64
C TYR A 175 -18.48 15.92 7.07
N VAL A 176 -17.78 14.93 6.49
CA VAL A 176 -18.43 13.73 5.94
C VAL A 176 -19.09 12.89 7.02
N SER A 177 -18.51 12.83 8.22
CA SER A 177 -19.04 12.09 9.36
C SER A 177 -20.35 12.71 9.89
N ILE A 178 -20.42 14.05 9.92
CA ILE A 178 -21.60 14.77 10.40
C ILE A 178 -22.70 14.84 9.33
N SER A 179 -22.32 15.13 8.07
CA SER A 179 -23.28 15.38 6.99
C SER A 179 -23.94 14.12 6.44
N LYS A 180 -23.27 12.98 6.55
CA LYS A 180 -23.85 11.69 6.16
C LYS A 180 -24.23 10.93 7.41
N ASN A 181 -25.55 10.71 7.61
CA ASN A 181 -26.10 9.73 8.56
C ASN A 181 -25.69 8.31 8.11
N ASN A 182 -24.39 8.05 8.12
CA ASN A 182 -23.81 6.79 7.67
C ASN A 182 -23.74 5.86 8.89
N LYS A 183 -24.39 4.70 8.78
CA LYS A 183 -24.29 3.56 9.71
C LYS A 183 -22.83 3.14 10.06
N ARG A 184 -21.83 3.77 9.44
CA ARG A 184 -20.40 3.55 9.74
C ARG A 184 -19.91 4.25 11.01
N THR A 185 -20.65 5.23 11.50
CA THR A 185 -20.34 5.94 12.74
C THR A 185 -21.14 5.40 13.92
N ASP A 186 -22.09 4.49 13.68
CA ASP A 186 -22.80 3.81 14.76
C ASP A 186 -21.80 2.91 15.49
N TYR A 187 -21.47 3.32 16.69
CA TYR A 187 -20.62 2.57 17.59
C TYR A 187 -21.44 1.42 18.19
N HIS A 188 -21.28 0.24 17.65
CA HIS A 188 -21.95 -0.97 18.11
C HIS A 188 -21.41 -1.52 19.45
N GLY A 189 -20.56 -0.79 20.15
CA GLY A 189 -19.97 -1.18 21.42
C GLY A 189 -20.93 -1.15 22.62
N LYS A 190 -22.21 -0.86 22.40
CA LYS A 190 -23.24 -0.94 23.44
C LYS A 190 -24.03 -2.27 23.45
N GLU A 191 -23.74 -3.14 22.49
CA GLU A 191 -24.45 -4.43 22.33
C GLU A 191 -23.56 -5.64 22.65
N ILE A 192 -22.47 -5.43 23.41
CA ILE A 192 -21.63 -6.51 23.93
C ILE A 192 -21.81 -6.60 25.44
#